data_754d488f852622f6dbff8a6dd172e7f3
#
_entry.id   754d488f852622f6dbff8a6dd172e7f3
#
_cell.length_a   1.000
_cell.length_b   1.000
_cell.length_c   1.000
_cell.angle_alpha   90.00
_cell.angle_beta   90.00
_cell.angle_gamma   90.00
#
_symmetry.space_group_name_H-M   'P 1'
#
loop_
_entity.id
_entity.type
_entity.pdbx_description
1 polymer ?
#
loop_
_entity_poly.entity_id
_entity_poly.type
_entity_poly.pdbx_seq_one_letter_code
_entity_poly.pdbx_strand_id
1 'polypeptide(L)'
;MRADMTVVVFGSVTWDVAAFADRLPKPGETLLGRNYITGLGGKGANQAAAAVKLGAPTKFFGRIGDDQFGQHVIAAFDKLNLDSSGVRIDPEVATALGVILVGANGENAIIQAAGANRSVDETDVVRAGQSLEDAKALLLQFEIPLEITLSAARAARKAGATVILDPAPAPSDGIAGSVLMAVDIITPNEVEAETYVGFRPYDKKTGIAAAVRLVDIGAPSAIVTMGANGTAWATAGGESGFQPAFRVDAIDTVGAGDCFNGALAVALTEGLALPAAIRFASVAAAISTTRSGAANSAATREEVDRLLDFNC
;
A
#
# COMPACT_ATOMS: atom_id res chain seq x y z
N MET A 1 -24.94 10.97 -5.48
CA MET A 1 -23.53 10.91 -5.94
C MET A 1 -22.68 11.59 -4.87
N ARG A 2 -21.77 10.87 -4.22
CA ARG A 2 -20.83 11.44 -3.23
C ARG A 2 -19.67 12.09 -4.00
N ALA A 3 -19.84 13.31 -4.47
CA ALA A 3 -18.90 13.99 -5.38
C ALA A 3 -17.62 14.52 -4.70
N ASP A 4 -17.47 14.37 -3.37
CA ASP A 4 -16.42 15.06 -2.61
C ASP A 4 -15.38 14.15 -1.92
N MET A 5 -15.38 12.83 -2.18
CA MET A 5 -14.47 11.92 -1.51
C MET A 5 -13.48 11.32 -2.50
N THR A 6 -12.41 12.05 -2.79
CA THR A 6 -11.38 11.58 -3.73
C THR A 6 -10.16 11.08 -2.98
N VAL A 7 -9.81 9.81 -3.21
CA VAL A 7 -8.52 9.25 -2.84
C VAL A 7 -7.57 9.44 -4.02
N VAL A 8 -6.42 10.02 -3.78
CA VAL A 8 -5.33 10.07 -4.75
C VAL A 8 -4.25 9.09 -4.31
N VAL A 9 -3.76 8.29 -5.23
CA VAL A 9 -2.59 7.45 -5.02
C VAL A 9 -1.49 7.95 -5.94
N PHE A 10 -0.36 8.32 -5.37
CA PHE A 10 0.82 8.73 -6.12
C PHE A 10 1.95 7.75 -5.78
N GLY A 11 2.27 6.82 -6.70
CA GLY A 11 3.16 5.74 -6.33
C GLY A 11 3.48 4.77 -7.46
N SER A 12 3.91 3.59 -7.05
CA SER A 12 4.38 2.53 -7.92
C SER A 12 3.27 1.72 -8.57
N VAL A 13 3.60 1.20 -9.73
CA VAL A 13 2.85 0.15 -10.41
C VAL A 13 3.82 -0.84 -11.05
N THR A 14 3.53 -2.13 -10.94
CA THR A 14 4.29 -3.22 -11.58
C THR A 14 3.34 -4.16 -12.33
N TRP A 15 3.91 -4.93 -13.25
CA TRP A 15 3.26 -6.14 -13.70
C TRP A 15 4.01 -7.32 -13.12
N ASP A 16 3.34 -8.17 -12.36
CA ASP A 16 3.97 -9.27 -11.66
C ASP A 16 3.79 -10.58 -12.43
N VAL A 17 4.85 -11.39 -12.47
CA VAL A 17 4.88 -12.75 -13.01
C VAL A 17 5.33 -13.70 -11.92
N ALA A 18 4.43 -14.55 -11.43
CA ALA A 18 4.74 -15.56 -10.44
C ALA A 18 4.76 -16.95 -11.08
N ALA A 19 5.92 -17.62 -11.06
CA ALA A 19 6.12 -18.98 -11.57
C ALA A 19 6.24 -19.98 -10.42
N PHE A 20 5.54 -21.10 -10.52
CA PHE A 20 5.43 -22.12 -9.48
C PHE A 20 6.18 -23.37 -9.88
N ALA A 21 6.98 -23.90 -8.96
CA ALA A 21 7.73 -25.13 -9.14
C ALA A 21 7.72 -25.98 -7.85
N ASP A 22 8.35 -27.16 -7.87
CA ASP A 22 8.46 -28.02 -6.67
C ASP A 22 9.39 -27.42 -5.62
N ARG A 23 10.37 -26.64 -6.04
CA ARG A 23 11.35 -25.91 -5.24
C ARG A 23 11.92 -24.73 -6.01
N LEU A 24 12.69 -23.89 -5.38
CA LEU A 24 13.46 -22.87 -6.08
C LEU A 24 14.64 -23.50 -6.86
N PRO A 25 14.97 -22.98 -8.08
CA PRO A 25 16.14 -23.43 -8.82
C PRO A 25 17.43 -23.02 -8.12
N LYS A 26 18.47 -23.85 -8.23
CA LYS A 26 19.82 -23.49 -7.80
C LYS A 26 20.50 -22.62 -8.87
N PRO A 27 21.57 -21.86 -8.53
CA PRO A 27 22.34 -21.13 -9.52
C PRO A 27 22.81 -22.05 -10.66
N GLY A 28 22.53 -21.62 -11.92
CA GLY A 28 22.86 -22.37 -13.13
C GLY A 28 21.88 -23.51 -13.49
N GLU A 29 20.84 -23.73 -12.70
CA GLU A 29 19.85 -24.78 -12.94
C GLU A 29 18.66 -24.26 -13.77
N THR A 30 18.20 -25.06 -14.73
CA THR A 30 16.88 -24.89 -15.35
C THR A 30 15.91 -25.88 -14.74
N LEU A 31 14.88 -25.39 -14.06
CA LEU A 31 13.85 -26.20 -13.44
C LEU A 31 12.55 -26.10 -14.24
N LEU A 32 11.90 -27.24 -14.48
CA LEU A 32 10.59 -27.27 -15.12
C LEU A 32 9.52 -26.83 -14.09
N GLY A 33 8.86 -25.70 -14.35
CA GLY A 33 7.76 -25.20 -13.51
C GLY A 33 6.44 -25.94 -13.77
N ARG A 34 5.47 -25.77 -12.88
CA ARG A 34 4.12 -26.34 -12.98
C ARG A 34 3.18 -25.42 -13.76
N ASN A 35 3.17 -24.15 -13.41
CA ASN A 35 2.33 -23.10 -13.99
C ASN A 35 2.92 -21.72 -13.68
N TYR A 36 2.28 -20.69 -14.24
CA TYR A 36 2.54 -19.30 -13.85
C TYR A 36 1.22 -18.52 -13.79
N ILE A 37 1.24 -17.44 -13.04
CA ILE A 37 0.18 -16.42 -13.04
C ILE A 37 0.81 -15.04 -13.28
N THR A 38 0.02 -14.14 -13.83
CA THR A 38 0.43 -12.74 -13.98
C THR A 38 -0.64 -11.82 -13.43
N GLY A 39 -0.26 -10.64 -13.00
CA GLY A 39 -1.22 -9.71 -12.45
C GLY A 39 -0.65 -8.34 -12.15
N LEU A 40 -1.55 -7.44 -11.83
CA LEU A 40 -1.22 -6.11 -11.35
C LEU A 40 -0.54 -6.21 -9.98
N GLY A 41 0.57 -5.50 -9.85
CA GLY A 41 1.33 -5.35 -8.62
C GLY A 41 1.84 -3.91 -8.44
N GLY A 42 2.75 -3.74 -7.48
CA GLY A 42 3.20 -2.43 -7.02
C GLY A 42 2.28 -1.89 -5.93
N LYS A 43 2.90 -1.40 -4.84
CA LYS A 43 2.17 -0.96 -3.65
C LYS A 43 1.13 0.12 -3.97
N GLY A 44 1.51 1.11 -4.80
CA GLY A 44 0.59 2.17 -5.20
C GLY A 44 -0.64 1.62 -5.93
N ALA A 45 -0.45 0.77 -6.94
CA ALA A 45 -1.56 0.18 -7.68
C ALA A 45 -2.44 -0.73 -6.82
N ASN A 46 -1.85 -1.51 -5.89
CA ASN A 46 -2.60 -2.34 -4.96
C ASN A 46 -3.47 -1.51 -4.01
N GLN A 47 -2.93 -0.40 -3.46
CA GLN A 47 -3.65 0.51 -2.58
C GLN A 47 -4.80 1.22 -3.32
N ALA A 48 -4.56 1.62 -4.58
CA ALA A 48 -5.59 2.19 -5.43
C ALA A 48 -6.72 1.19 -5.73
N ALA A 49 -6.35 -0.05 -6.06
CA ALA A 49 -7.32 -1.13 -6.29
C ALA A 49 -8.20 -1.38 -5.04
N ALA A 50 -7.59 -1.38 -3.85
CA ALA A 50 -8.34 -1.53 -2.60
C ALA A 50 -9.31 -0.37 -2.38
N ALA A 51 -8.90 0.88 -2.59
CA ALA A 51 -9.77 2.04 -2.43
C ALA A 51 -10.95 2.02 -3.42
N VAL A 52 -10.71 1.69 -4.70
CA VAL A 52 -11.79 1.56 -5.71
C VAL A 52 -12.78 0.47 -5.36
N LYS A 53 -12.32 -0.72 -4.95
CA LYS A 53 -13.20 -1.84 -4.57
C LYS A 53 -14.07 -1.52 -3.34
N LEU A 54 -13.62 -0.62 -2.49
CA LEU A 54 -14.37 -0.09 -1.36
C LEU A 54 -15.31 1.05 -1.75
N GLY A 55 -15.36 1.42 -3.04
CA GLY A 55 -16.32 2.37 -3.59
C GLY A 55 -15.87 3.83 -3.53
N ALA A 56 -14.61 4.13 -3.19
CA ALA A 56 -14.12 5.50 -3.21
C ALA A 56 -13.73 5.93 -4.64
N PRO A 57 -14.11 7.15 -5.08
CA PRO A 57 -13.52 7.75 -6.27
C PRO A 57 -12.01 7.84 -6.09
N THR A 58 -11.26 7.13 -6.92
CA THR A 58 -9.80 7.00 -6.76
C THR A 58 -9.11 7.33 -8.07
N LYS A 59 -8.02 8.10 -7.99
CA LYS A 59 -7.18 8.45 -9.11
C LYS A 59 -5.74 8.05 -8.85
N PHE A 60 -5.12 7.40 -9.83
CA PHE A 60 -3.74 6.93 -9.74
C PHE A 60 -2.79 7.80 -10.56
N PHE A 61 -1.65 8.16 -9.95
CA PHE A 61 -0.52 8.81 -10.60
C PHE A 61 0.73 7.97 -10.45
N GLY A 62 1.40 7.72 -11.57
CA GLY A 62 2.64 6.95 -11.65
C GLY A 62 3.08 6.82 -13.10
N ARG A 63 4.11 6.01 -13.34
CA ARG A 63 4.65 5.78 -14.69
C ARG A 63 4.69 4.31 -15.06
N ILE A 64 4.44 4.05 -16.35
CA ILE A 64 4.64 2.74 -17.03
C ILE A 64 5.48 2.97 -18.27
N GLY A 65 6.03 1.90 -18.84
CA GLY A 65 6.72 1.94 -20.13
C GLY A 65 5.74 1.85 -21.29
N ASP A 66 6.21 2.21 -22.49
CA ASP A 66 5.51 1.97 -23.76
C ASP A 66 5.79 0.53 -24.23
N ASP A 67 5.29 -0.43 -23.46
CA ASP A 67 5.51 -1.86 -23.70
C ASP A 67 4.25 -2.70 -23.41
N GLN A 68 4.33 -4.01 -23.66
CA GLN A 68 3.24 -4.95 -23.45
C GLN A 68 2.77 -4.97 -21.99
N PHE A 69 3.67 -4.83 -21.02
CA PHE A 69 3.32 -4.83 -19.60
C PHE A 69 2.59 -3.56 -19.21
N GLY A 70 2.98 -2.40 -19.77
CA GLY A 70 2.25 -1.15 -19.61
C GLY A 70 0.81 -1.23 -20.13
N GLN A 71 0.61 -1.88 -21.30
CA GLN A 71 -0.73 -2.13 -21.83
C GLN A 71 -1.56 -3.04 -20.91
N HIS A 72 -0.93 -4.07 -20.32
CA HIS A 72 -1.61 -4.94 -19.34
C HIS A 72 -2.01 -4.17 -18.07
N VAL A 73 -1.16 -3.26 -17.58
CA VAL A 73 -1.48 -2.39 -16.44
C VAL A 73 -2.71 -1.53 -16.74
N ILE A 74 -2.74 -0.83 -17.88
CA ILE A 74 -3.90 0.00 -18.26
C ILE A 74 -5.17 -0.85 -18.37
N ALA A 75 -5.10 -2.02 -19.02
CA ALA A 75 -6.25 -2.93 -19.12
C ALA A 75 -6.73 -3.44 -17.75
N ALA A 76 -5.81 -3.61 -16.78
CA ALA A 76 -6.18 -3.99 -15.41
C ALA A 76 -6.85 -2.82 -14.67
N PHE A 77 -6.39 -1.59 -14.85
CA PHE A 77 -7.01 -0.39 -14.27
C PHE A 77 -8.41 -0.16 -14.83
N ASP A 78 -8.60 -0.34 -16.14
CA ASP A 78 -9.93 -0.24 -16.78
C ASP A 78 -10.92 -1.27 -16.20
N LYS A 79 -10.50 -2.52 -15.98
CA LYS A 79 -11.33 -3.56 -15.36
C LYS A 79 -11.72 -3.23 -13.91
N LEU A 80 -10.87 -2.49 -13.20
CA LEU A 80 -11.13 -2.03 -11.84
C LEU A 80 -11.97 -0.75 -11.80
N ASN A 81 -12.23 -0.09 -12.94
CA ASN A 81 -12.76 1.26 -13.04
C ASN A 81 -11.90 2.29 -12.26
N LEU A 82 -10.58 2.10 -12.26
CA LEU A 82 -9.63 3.02 -11.66
C LEU A 82 -9.26 4.10 -12.67
N ASP A 83 -9.39 5.38 -12.28
CA ASP A 83 -8.98 6.50 -13.13
C ASP A 83 -7.46 6.49 -13.34
N SER A 84 -7.05 6.05 -14.54
CA SER A 84 -5.67 5.97 -14.99
C SER A 84 -5.20 7.21 -15.76
N SER A 85 -6.00 8.27 -15.83
CA SER A 85 -5.65 9.51 -16.58
C SER A 85 -4.40 10.20 -16.02
N GLY A 86 -4.01 9.87 -14.80
CA GLY A 86 -2.77 10.29 -14.15
C GLY A 86 -1.53 9.46 -14.53
N VAL A 87 -1.70 8.31 -15.16
CA VAL A 87 -0.57 7.45 -15.58
C VAL A 87 0.16 8.10 -16.75
N ARG A 88 1.49 8.16 -16.64
CA ARG A 88 2.35 8.61 -17.73
C ARG A 88 3.05 7.44 -18.37
N ILE A 89 3.09 7.42 -19.70
CA ILE A 89 3.85 6.43 -20.47
C ILE A 89 5.24 6.98 -20.71
N ASP A 90 6.25 6.24 -20.30
CA ASP A 90 7.66 6.54 -20.56
C ASP A 90 8.07 5.81 -21.85
N PRO A 91 8.54 6.52 -22.89
CA PRO A 91 8.88 5.90 -24.17
C PRO A 91 10.25 5.18 -24.16
N GLU A 92 11.09 5.44 -23.14
CA GLU A 92 12.47 4.95 -23.11
C GLU A 92 12.71 3.90 -22.02
N VAL A 93 11.89 3.89 -20.98
CA VAL A 93 12.06 3.01 -19.82
C VAL A 93 10.90 2.02 -19.74
N ALA A 94 11.23 0.74 -19.61
CA ALA A 94 10.22 -0.33 -19.52
C ALA A 94 9.36 -0.23 -18.26
N THR A 95 8.15 -0.77 -18.34
CA THR A 95 7.26 -0.96 -17.20
C THR A 95 7.96 -1.77 -16.10
N ALA A 96 7.77 -1.40 -14.87
CA ALA A 96 8.31 -2.15 -13.74
C ALA A 96 7.73 -3.57 -13.69
N LEU A 97 8.58 -4.54 -13.35
CA LEU A 97 8.24 -5.96 -13.37
C LEU A 97 8.63 -6.63 -12.05
N GLY A 98 7.70 -7.37 -11.46
CA GLY A 98 7.98 -8.32 -10.38
C GLY A 98 8.13 -9.73 -10.96
N VAL A 99 9.28 -10.37 -10.74
CA VAL A 99 9.50 -11.78 -11.09
C VAL A 99 9.58 -12.57 -9.80
N ILE A 100 8.60 -13.44 -9.59
CA ILE A 100 8.41 -14.18 -8.34
C ILE A 100 8.52 -15.66 -8.64
N LEU A 101 9.45 -16.34 -7.98
CA LEU A 101 9.56 -17.80 -8.02
C LEU A 101 8.97 -18.35 -6.72
N VAL A 102 8.09 -19.34 -6.81
CA VAL A 102 7.40 -19.92 -5.66
C VAL A 102 7.59 -21.43 -5.63
N GLY A 103 8.18 -21.93 -4.55
CA GLY A 103 8.33 -23.36 -4.26
C GLY A 103 7.08 -23.97 -3.62
N ALA A 104 6.96 -25.30 -3.68
CA ALA A 104 5.80 -26.04 -3.14
C ALA A 104 5.64 -25.91 -1.61
N ASN A 105 6.72 -25.63 -0.90
CA ASN A 105 6.74 -25.38 0.55
C ASN A 105 6.39 -23.93 0.94
N GLY A 106 6.06 -23.07 -0.05
CA GLY A 106 5.76 -21.66 0.17
C GLY A 106 6.99 -20.74 0.19
N GLU A 107 8.22 -21.28 0.06
CA GLU A 107 9.40 -20.45 -0.11
C GLU A 107 9.29 -19.63 -1.41
N ASN A 108 9.81 -18.41 -1.41
CA ASN A 108 9.84 -17.59 -2.61
C ASN A 108 11.18 -16.86 -2.79
N ALA A 109 11.43 -16.46 -4.02
CA ALA A 109 12.50 -15.54 -4.39
C ALA A 109 11.93 -14.50 -5.35
N ILE A 110 12.19 -13.24 -5.08
CA ILE A 110 11.60 -12.11 -5.81
C ILE A 110 12.73 -11.23 -6.35
N ILE A 111 12.61 -10.90 -7.63
CA ILE A 111 13.39 -9.83 -8.25
C ILE A 111 12.38 -8.78 -8.73
N GLN A 112 12.55 -7.54 -8.26
CA GLN A 112 11.76 -6.41 -8.72
C GLN A 112 12.63 -5.50 -9.59
N ALA A 113 12.30 -5.44 -10.88
CA ALA A 113 12.86 -4.45 -11.79
C ALA A 113 12.02 -3.17 -11.68
N ALA A 114 12.59 -2.12 -11.11
CA ALA A 114 11.84 -0.91 -10.78
C ALA A 114 11.34 -0.12 -12.01
N GLY A 115 11.98 -0.28 -13.18
CA GLY A 115 11.53 0.29 -14.45
C GLY A 115 11.10 1.75 -14.35
N ALA A 116 10.02 2.09 -15.02
CA ALA A 116 9.48 3.45 -15.09
C ALA A 116 9.07 4.05 -13.72
N ASN A 117 8.91 3.25 -12.66
CA ASN A 117 8.73 3.78 -11.31
C ASN A 117 9.92 4.66 -10.86
N ARG A 118 11.14 4.38 -11.33
CA ARG A 118 12.33 5.19 -11.05
C ARG A 118 12.40 6.48 -11.86
N SER A 119 11.63 6.57 -12.94
CA SER A 119 11.58 7.76 -13.81
C SER A 119 10.57 8.79 -13.34
N VAL A 120 9.76 8.49 -12.31
CA VAL A 120 8.81 9.45 -11.72
C VAL A 120 9.59 10.68 -11.21
N ASP A 121 9.17 11.87 -11.64
CA ASP A 121 9.85 13.13 -11.38
C ASP A 121 8.90 14.27 -11.00
N GLU A 122 9.44 15.46 -10.78
CA GLU A 122 8.67 16.64 -10.37
C GLU A 122 7.60 17.04 -11.40
N THR A 123 7.78 16.70 -12.69
CA THR A 123 6.75 16.99 -13.70
C THR A 123 5.48 16.16 -13.49
N ASP A 124 5.58 14.97 -12.87
CA ASP A 124 4.42 14.17 -12.50
C ASP A 124 3.66 14.79 -11.33
N VAL A 125 4.38 15.37 -10.35
CA VAL A 125 3.76 16.11 -9.24
C VAL A 125 3.02 17.34 -9.77
N VAL A 126 3.64 18.10 -10.68
CA VAL A 126 2.99 19.25 -11.32
C VAL A 126 1.73 18.83 -12.09
N ARG A 127 1.79 17.70 -12.83
CA ARG A 127 0.61 17.15 -13.53
C ARG A 127 -0.49 16.70 -12.58
N ALA A 128 -0.13 16.22 -11.40
CA ALA A 128 -1.09 15.81 -10.37
C ALA A 128 -1.73 17.01 -9.66
N GLY A 129 -1.20 18.23 -9.83
CA GLY A 129 -1.51 19.44 -9.07
C GLY A 129 -2.98 19.60 -8.68
N GLN A 130 -3.91 19.75 -9.65
CA GLN A 130 -5.34 19.93 -9.36
C GLN A 130 -5.92 18.71 -8.60
N SER A 131 -5.51 17.49 -8.98
CA SER A 131 -5.99 16.28 -8.29
C SER A 131 -5.49 16.18 -6.84
N LEU A 132 -4.27 16.68 -6.57
CA LEU A 132 -3.75 16.78 -5.21
C LEU A 132 -4.46 17.87 -4.40
N GLU A 133 -4.85 18.97 -5.04
CA GLU A 133 -5.63 20.03 -4.42
C GLU A 133 -7.06 19.59 -4.06
N ASP A 134 -7.66 18.74 -4.89
CA ASP A 134 -9.02 18.23 -4.68
C ASP A 134 -9.05 16.96 -3.81
N ALA A 135 -7.87 16.36 -3.50
CA ALA A 135 -7.79 15.14 -2.72
C ALA A 135 -8.25 15.32 -1.27
N LYS A 136 -8.98 14.34 -0.74
CA LYS A 136 -9.25 14.22 0.70
C LYS A 136 -8.21 13.36 1.41
N ALA A 137 -7.67 12.37 0.69
CA ALA A 137 -6.54 11.56 1.15
C ALA A 137 -5.55 11.32 0.02
N LEU A 138 -4.26 11.32 0.36
CA LEU A 138 -3.16 10.93 -0.51
C LEU A 138 -2.46 9.71 0.07
N LEU A 139 -2.34 8.65 -0.74
CA LEU A 139 -1.57 7.45 -0.42
C LEU A 139 -0.21 7.50 -1.11
N LEU A 140 0.85 7.23 -0.34
CA LEU A 140 2.24 7.26 -0.76
C LEU A 140 2.99 6.01 -0.27
N GLN A 141 4.07 5.64 -0.97
CA GLN A 141 4.96 4.52 -0.63
C GLN A 141 6.41 4.88 -1.01
N PHE A 142 7.37 3.96 -0.74
CA PHE A 142 8.79 4.17 -1.06
C PHE A 142 9.29 3.39 -2.29
N GLU A 143 8.41 3.04 -3.22
CA GLU A 143 8.78 2.35 -4.46
C GLU A 143 9.04 3.30 -5.65
N ILE A 144 8.89 4.61 -5.44
CA ILE A 144 9.27 5.69 -6.36
C ILE A 144 10.33 6.58 -5.69
N PRO A 145 11.01 7.51 -6.39
CA PRO A 145 12.02 8.37 -5.77
C PRO A 145 11.48 9.14 -4.55
N LEU A 146 12.21 9.05 -3.43
CA LEU A 146 11.78 9.59 -2.12
C LEU A 146 11.51 11.10 -2.18
N GLU A 147 12.36 11.87 -2.85
CA GLU A 147 12.19 13.32 -3.00
C GLU A 147 10.87 13.66 -3.70
N ILE A 148 10.44 12.85 -4.66
CA ILE A 148 9.19 13.04 -5.39
C ILE A 148 7.99 12.63 -4.52
N THR A 149 8.11 11.54 -3.76
CA THR A 149 7.13 11.16 -2.73
C THR A 149 6.90 12.32 -1.76
N LEU A 150 7.98 12.95 -1.27
CA LEU A 150 7.89 14.09 -0.35
C LEU A 150 7.36 15.37 -1.01
N SER A 151 7.63 15.58 -2.30
CA SER A 151 7.08 16.70 -3.04
C SER A 151 5.56 16.58 -3.17
N ALA A 152 5.06 15.40 -3.56
CA ALA A 152 3.63 15.11 -3.61
C ALA A 152 2.94 15.24 -2.23
N ALA A 153 3.60 14.75 -1.16
CA ALA A 153 3.11 14.89 0.21
C ALA A 153 2.91 16.36 0.59
N ARG A 154 3.92 17.20 0.33
CA ARG A 154 3.84 18.63 0.65
C ARG A 154 2.74 19.35 -0.14
N ALA A 155 2.58 19.01 -1.42
CA ALA A 155 1.54 19.59 -2.26
C ALA A 155 0.14 19.26 -1.72
N ALA A 156 -0.15 18.00 -1.43
CA ALA A 156 -1.44 17.54 -0.92
C ALA A 156 -1.74 18.09 0.49
N ARG A 157 -0.76 18.09 1.41
CA ARG A 157 -0.96 18.68 2.76
C ARG A 157 -1.25 20.17 2.72
N LYS A 158 -0.59 20.90 1.84
CA LYS A 158 -0.86 22.33 1.65
C LYS A 158 -2.32 22.59 1.22
N ALA A 159 -2.90 21.66 0.48
CA ALA A 159 -4.30 21.69 0.07
C ALA A 159 -5.29 21.16 1.13
N GLY A 160 -4.80 20.58 2.22
CA GLY A 160 -5.62 20.07 3.33
C GLY A 160 -6.00 18.59 3.22
N ALA A 161 -5.38 17.85 2.31
CA ALA A 161 -5.54 16.39 2.22
C ALA A 161 -4.84 15.68 3.39
N THR A 162 -5.42 14.58 3.86
CA THR A 162 -4.75 13.67 4.79
C THR A 162 -3.72 12.82 4.03
N VAL A 163 -2.44 12.95 4.36
CA VAL A 163 -1.36 12.21 3.73
C VAL A 163 -1.01 10.95 4.53
N ILE A 164 -1.17 9.79 3.92
CA ILE A 164 -0.88 8.48 4.49
C ILE A 164 0.32 7.90 3.75
N LEU A 165 1.36 7.56 4.51
CA LEU A 165 2.58 6.94 3.99
C LEU A 165 2.68 5.48 4.45
N ASP A 166 2.67 4.56 3.51
CA ASP A 166 3.19 3.20 3.70
C ASP A 166 4.72 3.26 3.53
N PRO A 167 5.51 3.22 4.63
CA PRO A 167 6.94 3.49 4.55
C PRO A 167 7.74 2.26 4.10
N ALA A 168 7.28 1.62 3.05
CA ALA A 168 7.79 0.37 2.50
C ALA A 168 8.22 0.54 1.02
N PRO A 169 9.34 -0.11 0.63
CA PRO A 169 10.28 -0.86 1.48
C PRO A 169 11.06 0.06 2.43
N ALA A 170 11.33 -0.44 3.64
CA ALA A 170 12.05 0.33 4.64
C ALA A 170 13.49 0.65 4.17
N PRO A 171 13.93 1.91 4.18
CA PRO A 171 15.34 2.25 3.97
C PRO A 171 16.23 1.64 5.05
N SER A 172 17.40 1.13 4.67
CA SER A 172 18.33 0.46 5.59
C SER A 172 18.87 1.36 6.71
N ASP A 173 18.89 2.66 6.48
CA ASP A 173 19.37 3.71 7.39
C ASP A 173 18.24 4.35 8.22
N GLY A 174 17.06 3.75 8.19
CA GLY A 174 15.89 4.20 8.94
C GLY A 174 15.09 5.29 8.22
N ILE A 175 14.24 5.99 8.97
CA ILE A 175 13.37 7.05 8.44
C ILE A 175 13.77 8.40 9.01
N ALA A 176 14.04 9.38 8.15
CA ALA A 176 14.39 10.72 8.60
C ALA A 176 13.17 11.45 9.19
N GLY A 177 13.37 12.24 10.25
CA GLY A 177 12.31 13.04 10.86
C GLY A 177 11.62 14.00 9.87
N SER A 178 12.36 14.49 8.85
CA SER A 178 11.79 15.32 7.79
C SER A 178 10.73 14.59 6.94
N VAL A 179 10.85 13.26 6.79
CA VAL A 179 9.86 12.42 6.11
C VAL A 179 8.60 12.33 6.98
N LEU A 180 8.79 12.04 8.28
CA LEU A 180 7.68 11.93 9.24
C LEU A 180 6.88 13.23 9.36
N MET A 181 7.56 14.37 9.36
CA MET A 181 6.91 15.68 9.39
C MET A 181 6.17 16.06 8.10
N ALA A 182 6.45 15.39 6.98
CA ALA A 182 5.80 15.66 5.70
C ALA A 182 4.45 14.96 5.53
N VAL A 183 4.10 14.02 6.40
CA VAL A 183 2.89 13.18 6.32
C VAL A 183 2.04 13.32 7.56
N ASP A 184 0.80 12.85 7.53
CA ASP A 184 -0.11 12.87 8.68
C ASP A 184 -0.16 11.52 9.40
N ILE A 185 -0.07 10.43 8.64
CA ILE A 185 -0.12 9.07 9.16
C ILE A 185 0.96 8.24 8.50
N ILE A 186 1.69 7.44 9.30
CA ILE A 186 2.61 6.42 8.81
C ILE A 186 2.14 5.03 9.23
N THR A 187 2.29 4.03 8.34
CA THR A 187 1.69 2.70 8.52
C THR A 187 2.69 1.55 8.38
N PRO A 188 3.83 1.54 9.11
CA PRO A 188 4.79 0.45 8.99
C PRO A 188 4.21 -0.88 9.48
N ASN A 189 4.68 -1.98 8.87
CA ASN A 189 4.51 -3.31 9.45
C ASN A 189 5.54 -3.57 10.56
N GLU A 190 5.51 -4.76 11.20
CA GLU A 190 6.41 -5.10 12.30
C GLU A 190 7.89 -5.14 11.91
N VAL A 191 8.21 -5.45 10.64
CA VAL A 191 9.59 -5.50 10.14
C VAL A 191 10.11 -4.09 9.86
N GLU A 192 9.31 -3.27 9.24
CA GLU A 192 9.61 -1.87 8.97
C GLU A 192 9.71 -1.07 10.27
N ALA A 193 8.77 -1.29 11.19
CA ALA A 193 8.79 -0.68 12.52
C ALA A 193 10.09 -1.03 13.27
N GLU A 194 10.55 -2.29 13.22
CA GLU A 194 11.82 -2.71 13.82
C GLU A 194 13.00 -1.85 13.32
N THR A 195 13.06 -1.59 12.01
CA THR A 195 14.09 -0.74 11.40
C THR A 195 14.04 0.70 11.94
N TYR A 196 12.84 1.22 12.22
CA TYR A 196 12.66 2.61 12.63
C TYR A 196 12.79 2.85 14.12
N VAL A 197 12.37 1.88 14.96
CA VAL A 197 12.35 2.05 16.43
C VAL A 197 13.38 1.21 17.17
N GLY A 198 14.08 0.29 16.46
CA GLY A 198 15.17 -0.53 17.01
C GLY A 198 14.71 -1.79 17.75
N PHE A 199 13.43 -2.12 17.73
CA PHE A 199 12.89 -3.38 18.25
C PHE A 199 11.68 -3.84 17.45
N ARG A 200 11.49 -5.15 17.34
CA ARG A 200 10.36 -5.73 16.61
C ARG A 200 9.11 -5.84 17.50
N PRO A 201 8.00 -5.16 17.15
CA PRO A 201 6.74 -5.35 17.86
C PRO A 201 6.10 -6.70 17.48
N TYR A 202 5.52 -7.40 18.46
CA TYR A 202 4.91 -8.72 18.27
C TYR A 202 3.63 -8.95 19.08
N ASP A 203 3.26 -7.99 19.94
CA ASP A 203 2.05 -8.03 20.76
C ASP A 203 1.47 -6.62 20.99
N LYS A 204 0.32 -6.55 21.66
CA LYS A 204 -0.32 -5.28 21.98
C LYS A 204 0.61 -4.29 22.68
N LYS A 205 1.40 -4.74 23.67
CA LYS A 205 2.25 -3.87 24.49
C LYS A 205 3.40 -3.29 23.65
N THR A 206 4.11 -4.16 22.94
CA THR A 206 5.24 -3.77 22.10
C THR A 206 4.79 -3.00 20.86
N GLY A 207 3.60 -3.32 20.31
CA GLY A 207 2.99 -2.58 19.21
C GLY A 207 2.66 -1.13 19.59
N ILE A 208 2.00 -0.93 20.75
CA ILE A 208 1.73 0.44 21.25
C ILE A 208 3.04 1.18 21.52
N ALA A 209 4.03 0.52 22.12
CA ALA A 209 5.34 1.13 22.38
C ALA A 209 6.04 1.55 21.08
N ALA A 210 5.95 0.73 20.00
CA ALA A 210 6.50 1.08 18.70
C ALA A 210 5.77 2.28 18.08
N ALA A 211 4.44 2.31 18.11
CA ALA A 211 3.65 3.44 17.61
C ALA A 211 3.98 4.74 18.37
N VAL A 212 4.06 4.69 19.71
CA VAL A 212 4.47 5.85 20.54
C VAL A 212 5.89 6.29 20.15
N ARG A 213 6.82 5.35 20.00
CA ARG A 213 8.19 5.71 19.62
C ARG A 213 8.27 6.38 18.24
N LEU A 214 7.46 5.95 17.29
CA LEU A 214 7.36 6.61 15.97
C LEU A 214 6.82 8.05 16.10
N VAL A 215 5.87 8.27 16.98
CA VAL A 215 5.37 9.62 17.29
C VAL A 215 6.46 10.46 17.96
N ASP A 216 7.20 9.91 18.92
CA ASP A 216 8.30 10.62 19.62
C ASP A 216 9.40 11.08 18.67
N ILE A 217 9.65 10.36 17.57
CA ILE A 217 10.64 10.73 16.55
C ILE A 217 10.07 11.62 15.44
N GLY A 218 8.80 12.02 15.53
CA GLY A 218 8.20 13.08 14.71
C GLY A 218 6.97 12.73 13.87
N ALA A 219 6.46 11.50 13.91
CA ALA A 219 5.23 11.17 13.18
C ALA A 219 4.01 11.81 13.88
N PRO A 220 3.12 12.54 13.17
CA PRO A 220 1.87 13.05 13.77
C PRO A 220 0.95 11.93 14.24
N SER A 221 0.85 10.84 13.48
CA SER A 221 0.18 9.60 13.86
C SER A 221 0.94 8.41 13.30
N ALA A 222 1.04 7.34 14.06
CA ALA A 222 1.66 6.08 13.65
C ALA A 222 0.71 4.91 13.88
N ILE A 223 0.60 4.05 12.88
CA ILE A 223 -0.18 2.81 12.92
C ILE A 223 0.77 1.67 12.59
N VAL A 224 0.97 0.75 13.50
CA VAL A 224 1.87 -0.41 13.34
C VAL A 224 1.03 -1.66 13.11
N THR A 225 1.11 -2.21 11.90
CA THR A 225 0.41 -3.46 11.54
C THR A 225 1.28 -4.66 11.89
N MET A 226 0.71 -5.67 12.56
CA MET A 226 1.44 -6.85 13.04
C MET A 226 0.76 -8.16 12.58
N GLY A 227 0.12 -8.13 11.42
CA GLY A 227 -0.57 -9.28 10.85
C GLY A 227 -1.57 -9.90 11.83
N ALA A 228 -1.43 -11.20 12.12
CA ALA A 228 -2.31 -11.92 13.05
C ALA A 228 -2.22 -11.43 14.51
N ASN A 229 -1.22 -10.61 14.84
CA ASN A 229 -1.06 -10.00 16.17
C ASN A 229 -1.82 -8.69 16.33
N GLY A 230 -2.55 -8.23 15.29
CA GLY A 230 -3.38 -7.02 15.34
C GLY A 230 -2.66 -5.75 14.90
N THR A 231 -3.24 -4.60 15.25
CA THR A 231 -2.76 -3.27 14.83
C THR A 231 -2.73 -2.35 16.03
N ALA A 232 -1.58 -1.72 16.28
CA ALA A 232 -1.40 -0.72 17.33
C ALA A 232 -1.29 0.68 16.71
N TRP A 233 -1.65 1.71 17.45
CA TRP A 233 -1.55 3.07 16.96
C TRP A 233 -1.28 4.07 18.09
N ALA A 234 -0.69 5.22 17.73
CA ALA A 234 -0.51 6.37 18.61
C ALA A 234 -0.59 7.67 17.81
N THR A 235 -0.92 8.77 18.49
CA THR A 235 -0.99 10.13 17.93
C THR A 235 -0.17 11.11 18.75
N ALA A 236 0.28 12.20 18.12
CA ALA A 236 0.96 13.29 18.81
C ALA A 236 0.06 13.99 19.87
N GLY A 237 -1.27 13.80 19.80
CA GLY A 237 -2.22 14.24 20.83
C GLY A 237 -2.19 13.40 22.11
N GLY A 238 -1.35 12.37 22.19
CA GLY A 238 -1.21 11.49 23.36
C GLY A 238 -2.21 10.32 23.40
N GLU A 239 -3.05 10.17 22.40
CA GLU A 239 -3.93 9.02 22.28
C GLU A 239 -3.16 7.81 21.74
N SER A 240 -3.48 6.63 22.24
CA SER A 240 -2.96 5.37 21.73
C SER A 240 -3.97 4.24 21.92
N GLY A 241 -3.87 3.22 21.10
CA GLY A 241 -4.79 2.10 21.15
C GLY A 241 -4.33 0.88 20.40
N PHE A 242 -5.21 -0.12 20.39
CA PHE A 242 -4.95 -1.41 19.78
C PHE A 242 -6.23 -2.02 19.22
N GLN A 243 -6.17 -2.45 17.97
CA GLN A 243 -7.21 -3.22 17.30
C GLN A 243 -6.74 -4.67 17.20
N PRO A 244 -7.41 -5.63 17.85
CA PRO A 244 -7.15 -7.05 17.67
C PRO A 244 -7.34 -7.48 16.20
N ALA A 245 -6.57 -8.46 15.74
CA ALA A 245 -6.76 -9.02 14.41
C ALA A 245 -8.13 -9.70 14.29
N PHE A 246 -8.74 -9.60 13.13
CA PHE A 246 -9.93 -10.40 12.80
C PHE A 246 -9.49 -11.79 12.38
N ARG A 247 -10.16 -12.81 12.95
CA ARG A 247 -9.85 -14.22 12.64
C ARG A 247 -10.46 -14.60 11.30
N VAL A 248 -9.61 -15.05 10.39
CA VAL A 248 -9.97 -15.56 9.07
C VAL A 248 -9.06 -16.75 8.72
N ASP A 249 -9.51 -17.57 7.79
CA ASP A 249 -8.69 -18.64 7.22
C ASP A 249 -7.79 -18.04 6.12
N ALA A 250 -6.61 -17.57 6.52
CA ALA A 250 -5.67 -16.93 5.61
C ALA A 250 -5.05 -17.94 4.62
N ILE A 251 -5.06 -17.57 3.34
CA ILE A 251 -4.47 -18.33 2.23
C ILE A 251 -3.19 -17.64 1.74
N ASP A 252 -3.25 -16.31 1.59
CA ASP A 252 -2.15 -15.50 1.05
C ASP A 252 -2.17 -14.11 1.70
N THR A 253 -1.03 -13.68 2.22
CA THR A 253 -0.92 -12.37 2.91
C THR A 253 -0.35 -11.26 2.03
N VAL A 254 -0.03 -11.56 0.77
CA VAL A 254 0.49 -10.57 -0.19
C VAL A 254 -0.56 -9.47 -0.41
N GLY A 255 -0.12 -8.21 -0.30
CA GLY A 255 -1.00 -7.04 -0.50
C GLY A 255 -1.94 -6.72 0.67
N ALA A 256 -1.89 -7.46 1.81
CA ALA A 256 -2.75 -7.16 2.96
C ALA A 256 -2.47 -5.76 3.55
N GLY A 257 -1.21 -5.33 3.60
CA GLY A 257 -0.82 -3.97 3.99
C GLY A 257 -1.34 -2.92 3.01
N ASP A 258 -1.30 -3.22 1.71
CA ASP A 258 -1.86 -2.33 0.69
C ASP A 258 -3.38 -2.20 0.81
N CYS A 259 -4.07 -3.33 1.05
CA CYS A 259 -5.50 -3.35 1.31
C CYS A 259 -5.86 -2.55 2.57
N PHE A 260 -5.05 -2.69 3.64
CA PHE A 260 -5.19 -1.89 4.86
C PHE A 260 -5.10 -0.38 4.55
N ASN A 261 -4.05 0.05 3.83
CA ASN A 261 -3.83 1.46 3.52
C ASN A 261 -4.92 2.04 2.62
N GLY A 262 -5.34 1.33 1.57
CA GLY A 262 -6.46 1.73 0.73
C GLY A 262 -7.76 1.88 1.53
N ALA A 263 -8.06 0.92 2.42
CA ALA A 263 -9.24 0.96 3.26
C ALA A 263 -9.16 2.06 4.33
N LEU A 264 -7.99 2.31 4.92
CA LEU A 264 -7.77 3.40 5.86
C LEU A 264 -8.06 4.76 5.21
N ALA A 265 -7.55 4.98 4.00
CA ALA A 265 -7.82 6.20 3.25
C ALA A 265 -9.32 6.39 3.00
N VAL A 266 -10.03 5.35 2.55
CA VAL A 266 -11.48 5.39 2.33
C VAL A 266 -12.21 5.75 3.61
N ALA A 267 -11.94 5.06 4.71
CA ALA A 267 -12.60 5.29 6.00
C ALA A 267 -12.40 6.71 6.52
N LEU A 268 -11.17 7.25 6.39
CA LEU A 268 -10.87 8.62 6.80
C LEU A 268 -11.56 9.66 5.90
N THR A 269 -11.64 9.43 4.58
CA THR A 269 -12.37 10.34 3.67
C THR A 269 -13.87 10.33 3.94
N GLU A 270 -14.42 9.24 4.48
CA GLU A 270 -15.80 9.13 4.93
C GLU A 270 -16.06 9.80 6.31
N GLY A 271 -14.99 10.32 6.95
CA GLY A 271 -15.09 11.02 8.23
C GLY A 271 -15.09 10.11 9.46
N LEU A 272 -14.67 8.85 9.33
CA LEU A 272 -14.52 7.98 10.49
C LEU A 272 -13.36 8.48 11.37
N ALA A 273 -13.56 8.44 12.69
CA ALA A 273 -12.48 8.68 13.65
C ALA A 273 -11.38 7.60 13.51
N LEU A 274 -10.13 7.94 13.81
CA LEU A 274 -8.98 7.08 13.61
C LEU A 274 -9.15 5.64 14.13
N PRO A 275 -9.67 5.39 15.35
CA PRO A 275 -9.88 4.01 15.82
C PRO A 275 -10.88 3.22 14.96
N ALA A 276 -11.95 3.87 14.52
CA ALA A 276 -12.95 3.24 13.65
C ALA A 276 -12.40 2.98 12.23
N ALA A 277 -11.62 3.92 11.70
CA ALA A 277 -10.94 3.78 10.42
C ALA A 277 -9.92 2.62 10.45
N ILE A 278 -9.15 2.48 11.54
CA ILE A 278 -8.23 1.35 11.74
C ILE A 278 -8.99 0.02 11.81
N ARG A 279 -10.13 -0.02 12.52
CA ARG A 279 -10.97 -1.22 12.57
C ARG A 279 -11.48 -1.61 11.18
N PHE A 280 -12.00 -0.65 10.41
CA PHE A 280 -12.45 -0.85 9.04
C PHE A 280 -11.32 -1.37 8.14
N ALA A 281 -10.14 -0.75 8.19
CA ALA A 281 -8.96 -1.16 7.45
C ALA A 281 -8.47 -2.56 7.84
N SER A 282 -8.52 -2.90 9.13
CA SER A 282 -8.13 -4.23 9.63
C SER A 282 -9.07 -5.33 9.12
N VAL A 283 -10.37 -5.05 9.00
CA VAL A 283 -11.34 -5.99 8.38
C VAL A 283 -11.03 -6.19 6.90
N ALA A 284 -10.83 -5.11 6.16
CA ALA A 284 -10.51 -5.19 4.73
C ALA A 284 -9.23 -5.98 4.48
N ALA A 285 -8.18 -5.72 5.27
CA ALA A 285 -6.93 -6.46 5.21
C ALA A 285 -7.11 -7.93 5.57
N ALA A 286 -7.87 -8.28 6.59
CA ALA A 286 -8.16 -9.66 6.96
C ALA A 286 -8.87 -10.41 5.82
N ILE A 287 -9.91 -9.82 5.22
CA ILE A 287 -10.62 -10.41 4.09
C ILE A 287 -9.67 -10.63 2.90
N SER A 288 -8.77 -9.71 2.60
CA SER A 288 -7.84 -9.85 1.47
C SER A 288 -6.95 -11.09 1.62
N THR A 289 -6.59 -11.49 2.84
CA THR A 289 -5.76 -12.68 3.06
C THR A 289 -6.47 -14.01 2.80
N THR A 290 -7.78 -14.04 2.63
CA THR A 290 -8.55 -15.26 2.37
C THR A 290 -8.51 -15.73 0.91
N ARG A 291 -7.79 -15.02 0.05
CA ARG A 291 -7.67 -15.32 -1.39
C ARG A 291 -6.30 -14.87 -1.92
N SER A 292 -5.83 -15.53 -2.99
CA SER A 292 -4.51 -15.28 -3.55
C SER A 292 -4.44 -13.98 -4.35
N GLY A 293 -3.27 -13.37 -4.36
CA GLY A 293 -2.91 -12.19 -5.13
C GLY A 293 -3.04 -10.88 -4.33
N ALA A 294 -2.51 -9.77 -4.86
CA ALA A 294 -2.51 -8.48 -4.20
C ALA A 294 -3.74 -7.63 -4.57
N ALA A 295 -3.73 -6.95 -5.73
CA ALA A 295 -4.85 -6.10 -6.17
C ALA A 295 -6.17 -6.88 -6.31
N ASN A 296 -6.09 -8.14 -6.77
CA ASN A 296 -7.27 -8.98 -6.98
C ASN A 296 -7.91 -9.45 -5.67
N SER A 297 -7.12 -9.63 -4.61
CA SER A 297 -7.60 -10.08 -3.30
C SER A 297 -8.28 -9.00 -2.47
N ALA A 298 -8.10 -7.72 -2.81
CA ALA A 298 -8.68 -6.61 -2.07
C ALA A 298 -10.20 -6.78 -1.86
N ALA A 299 -10.64 -6.49 -0.63
CA ALA A 299 -12.02 -6.63 -0.19
C ALA A 299 -12.97 -5.65 -0.90
N THR A 300 -14.21 -6.05 -1.11
CA THR A 300 -15.28 -5.15 -1.50
C THR A 300 -15.92 -4.49 -0.28
N ARG A 301 -16.62 -3.39 -0.50
CA ARG A 301 -17.35 -2.68 0.56
C ARG A 301 -18.36 -3.57 1.27
N GLU A 302 -19.15 -4.34 0.51
CA GLU A 302 -20.15 -5.24 1.05
C GLU A 302 -19.54 -6.31 1.96
N GLU A 303 -18.39 -6.87 1.59
CA GLU A 303 -17.68 -7.85 2.42
C GLU A 303 -17.22 -7.26 3.74
N VAL A 304 -16.68 -6.04 3.71
CA VAL A 304 -16.21 -5.34 4.90
C VAL A 304 -17.38 -5.01 5.82
N ASP A 305 -18.46 -4.42 5.30
CA ASP A 305 -19.64 -4.04 6.09
C ASP A 305 -20.25 -5.28 6.76
N ARG A 306 -20.37 -6.39 6.02
CA ARG A 306 -20.89 -7.66 6.54
C ARG A 306 -20.05 -8.18 7.72
N LEU A 307 -18.70 -8.16 7.61
CA LEU A 307 -17.84 -8.68 8.70
C LEU A 307 -17.83 -7.75 9.92
N LEU A 308 -18.00 -6.43 9.72
CA LEU A 308 -18.13 -5.46 10.80
C LEU A 308 -19.41 -5.69 11.60
N ASP A 309 -20.54 -5.97 10.92
CA ASP A 309 -21.85 -6.22 11.55
C ASP A 309 -21.85 -7.51 12.38
N PHE A 310 -21.16 -8.57 11.92
CA PHE A 310 -21.04 -9.84 12.66
C PHE A 310 -20.18 -9.74 13.94
N ASN A 311 -19.35 -8.71 14.07
CA ASN A 311 -18.42 -8.52 15.19
C ASN A 311 -18.75 -7.31 16.06
N CYS A 312 -20.02 -6.85 16.02
CA CYS A 312 -20.57 -5.82 16.91
C CYS A 312 -21.07 -6.38 18.23
#